data_5221b1060f2f552dc6e0992fb2865804
#
_entry.id   5221b1060f2f552dc6e0992fb2865804
#
_cell.length_a   1.000
_cell.length_b   1.000
_cell.length_c   1.000
_cell.angle_alpha   90.00
_cell.angle_beta   90.00
_cell.angle_gamma   90.00
#
_symmetry.space_group_name_H-M   'P 1'
#
loop_
_entity.id
_entity.type
_entity.pdbx_description
1 polymer ?
#
loop_
_entity_poly.entity_id
_entity_poly.type
_entity_poly.pdbx_seq_one_letter_code
_entity_poly.pdbx_strand_id
1 'polypeptide(L)'
;MTSAVPTWPDRYLRDPALRRRAEVGFWATVLLVQAVFNAVVTSLDLAGAGRQVLAWEPWLWEVSSVVVVAALIPAVVAFERRFGLHWDTLARHLPWHVLGSVVYCTLHLTGMVALRHAAYAALDTPYRPGTWWAAWGYEYLKDVRTYVLIVSTLVGYRFLLLRLQGEARVLDAPEPSLPPAPAAAAPTPGAAEPQPAPLPVAPAAPEPDTAPAPPPTPARPERFLVRKLRREFLIAATDIAWLQAEANYVGLHVNGHDYLLRSTLTDFLTQLDPSRFVRVHRSYAVNLDAIAVIEPLDSGDARLVMKDGSTVPCSRRYRDGLAPRVG
;
A
#
# COMPACT_ATOMS: atom_id res chain seq x y z
N MET A 1 -31.84 11.44 -0.61
CA MET A 1 -30.43 11.02 -0.65
C MET A 1 -30.39 9.58 -1.14
N THR A 2 -30.20 9.35 -2.42
CA THR A 2 -30.09 8.01 -3.01
C THR A 2 -28.71 7.46 -2.67
N SER A 3 -28.64 6.48 -1.76
CA SER A 3 -27.42 5.74 -1.48
C SER A 3 -27.03 4.99 -2.76
N ALA A 4 -25.95 5.43 -3.41
CA ALA A 4 -25.39 4.73 -4.57
C ALA A 4 -25.02 3.29 -4.16
N VAL A 5 -25.52 2.31 -4.90
CA VAL A 5 -25.16 0.90 -4.69
C VAL A 5 -23.64 0.77 -4.80
N PRO A 6 -22.94 0.22 -3.79
CA PRO A 6 -21.48 0.12 -3.83
C PRO A 6 -21.04 -0.73 -5.03
N THR A 7 -20.07 -0.22 -5.78
CA THR A 7 -19.50 -0.93 -6.95
C THR A 7 -18.73 -2.18 -6.50
N TRP A 8 -18.48 -3.13 -7.43
CA TRP A 8 -17.72 -4.33 -7.09
C TRP A 8 -16.33 -4.03 -6.48
N PRO A 9 -15.52 -3.08 -6.99
CA PRO A 9 -14.26 -2.72 -6.35
C PRO A 9 -14.43 -2.18 -4.92
N ASP A 10 -15.48 -1.41 -4.66
CA ASP A 10 -15.74 -0.89 -3.31
C ASP A 10 -16.09 -2.00 -2.32
N ARG A 11 -16.88 -3.00 -2.74
CA ARG A 11 -17.18 -4.19 -1.93
C ARG A 11 -15.90 -5.00 -1.65
N TYR A 12 -15.08 -5.21 -2.68
CA TYR A 12 -13.83 -5.97 -2.58
C TYR A 12 -12.84 -5.31 -1.60
N LEU A 13 -12.72 -3.99 -1.65
CA LEU A 13 -11.83 -3.24 -0.75
C LEU A 13 -12.32 -3.22 0.71
N ARG A 14 -13.65 -3.21 0.92
CA ARG A 14 -14.26 -3.11 2.25
C ARG A 14 -14.44 -4.44 2.97
N ASP A 15 -14.62 -5.53 2.23
CA ASP A 15 -14.91 -6.84 2.82
C ASP A 15 -13.64 -7.72 2.87
N PRO A 16 -12.99 -7.86 4.05
CA PRO A 16 -11.80 -8.70 4.21
C PRO A 16 -12.08 -10.18 3.92
N ALA A 17 -13.31 -10.66 4.18
CA ALA A 17 -13.68 -12.05 3.94
C ALA A 17 -13.80 -12.33 2.44
N LEU A 18 -14.41 -11.42 1.69
CA LEU A 18 -14.49 -11.50 0.22
C LEU A 18 -13.10 -11.48 -0.39
N ARG A 19 -12.23 -10.58 0.07
CA ARG A 19 -10.85 -10.48 -0.40
C ARG A 19 -10.07 -11.77 -0.14
N ARG A 20 -10.15 -12.32 1.09
CA ARG A 20 -9.49 -13.59 1.43
C ARG A 20 -10.00 -14.75 0.58
N ARG A 21 -11.32 -14.84 0.32
CA ARG A 21 -11.90 -15.87 -0.55
C ARG A 21 -11.40 -15.73 -1.98
N ALA A 22 -11.31 -14.51 -2.51
CA ALA A 22 -10.79 -14.26 -3.84
C ALA A 22 -9.29 -14.62 -3.96
N GLU A 23 -8.48 -14.27 -2.95
CA GLU A 23 -7.06 -14.63 -2.89
C GLU A 23 -6.87 -16.16 -2.86
N VAL A 24 -7.60 -16.85 -1.98
CA VAL A 24 -7.55 -18.33 -1.90
C VAL A 24 -8.04 -18.96 -3.21
N GLY A 25 -9.15 -18.48 -3.77
CA GLY A 25 -9.68 -18.96 -5.04
C GLY A 25 -8.71 -18.76 -6.21
N PHE A 26 -8.05 -17.60 -6.27
CA PHE A 26 -7.02 -17.31 -7.26
C PHE A 26 -5.87 -18.32 -7.18
N TRP A 27 -5.27 -18.51 -6.00
CA TRP A 27 -4.16 -19.45 -5.82
C TRP A 27 -4.60 -20.89 -6.09
N ALA A 28 -5.78 -21.30 -5.62
CA ALA A 28 -6.31 -22.64 -5.87
C ALA A 28 -6.49 -22.90 -7.38
N THR A 29 -7.01 -21.92 -8.12
CA THR A 29 -7.19 -22.03 -9.58
C THR A 29 -5.85 -22.11 -10.30
N VAL A 30 -4.91 -21.22 -9.98
CA VAL A 30 -3.58 -21.21 -10.61
C VAL A 30 -2.85 -22.54 -10.38
N LEU A 31 -2.85 -23.02 -9.15
CA LEU A 31 -2.18 -24.26 -8.77
C LEU A 31 -2.83 -25.49 -9.40
N LEU A 32 -4.17 -25.53 -9.46
CA LEU A 32 -4.90 -26.62 -10.11
C LEU A 32 -4.61 -26.67 -11.61
N VAL A 33 -4.69 -25.53 -12.29
CA VAL A 33 -4.37 -25.44 -13.72
C VAL A 33 -2.92 -25.89 -13.97
N GLN A 34 -1.98 -25.41 -13.16
CA GLN A 34 -0.57 -25.80 -13.28
C GLN A 34 -0.37 -27.31 -13.07
N ALA A 35 -1.02 -27.91 -12.05
CA ALA A 35 -0.92 -29.34 -11.79
C ALA A 35 -1.41 -30.18 -12.98
N VAL A 36 -2.59 -29.81 -13.54
CA VAL A 36 -3.17 -30.52 -14.69
C VAL A 36 -2.27 -30.40 -15.92
N PHE A 37 -1.86 -29.18 -16.27
CA PHE A 37 -1.00 -28.97 -17.45
C PHE A 37 0.33 -29.71 -17.32
N ASN A 38 1.00 -29.61 -16.17
CA ASN A 38 2.28 -30.25 -15.95
C ASN A 38 2.12 -31.80 -15.98
N ALA A 39 1.07 -32.37 -15.37
CA ALA A 39 0.86 -33.79 -15.37
C ALA A 39 0.62 -34.34 -16.81
N VAL A 40 -0.14 -33.58 -17.62
CA VAL A 40 -0.35 -33.94 -19.02
C VAL A 40 0.95 -33.84 -19.81
N VAL A 41 1.71 -32.72 -19.69
CA VAL A 41 2.97 -32.56 -20.40
C VAL A 41 3.98 -33.63 -19.99
N THR A 42 4.14 -33.88 -18.68
CA THR A 42 5.01 -34.97 -18.18
C THR A 42 4.63 -36.32 -18.74
N SER A 43 3.32 -36.62 -18.82
CA SER A 43 2.83 -37.88 -19.39
C SER A 43 3.18 -38.01 -20.88
N LEU A 44 3.04 -36.93 -21.66
CA LEU A 44 3.37 -36.90 -23.09
C LEU A 44 4.88 -37.02 -23.33
N ASP A 45 5.69 -36.34 -22.54
CA ASP A 45 7.14 -36.38 -22.62
C ASP A 45 7.69 -37.77 -22.32
N LEU A 46 7.16 -38.45 -21.30
CA LEU A 46 7.54 -39.79 -20.94
C LEU A 46 7.13 -40.77 -22.02
N ALA A 47 5.92 -40.68 -22.58
CA ALA A 47 5.47 -41.50 -23.68
C ALA A 47 6.32 -41.27 -24.93
N GLY A 48 6.64 -40.02 -25.28
CA GLY A 48 7.51 -39.68 -26.40
C GLY A 48 8.95 -40.21 -26.25
N ALA A 49 9.44 -40.29 -25.00
CA ALA A 49 10.76 -40.87 -24.68
C ALA A 49 10.74 -42.41 -24.58
N GLY A 50 9.60 -43.07 -24.84
CA GLY A 50 9.48 -44.51 -24.71
C GLY A 50 9.60 -45.08 -23.28
N ARG A 51 9.50 -44.17 -22.26
CA ARG A 51 9.57 -44.58 -20.86
C ARG A 51 8.22 -45.06 -20.36
N GLN A 52 8.19 -46.30 -19.90
CA GLN A 52 6.99 -46.87 -19.31
C GLN A 52 6.90 -46.48 -17.84
N VAL A 53 5.88 -45.70 -17.49
CA VAL A 53 5.50 -45.37 -16.13
C VAL A 53 4.01 -45.71 -15.93
N LEU A 54 3.60 -45.91 -14.70
CA LEU A 54 2.21 -46.13 -14.39
C LEU A 54 1.41 -44.81 -14.61
N ALA A 55 0.22 -44.93 -15.18
CA ALA A 55 -0.59 -43.77 -15.59
C ALA A 55 -0.86 -42.74 -14.45
N TRP A 56 -0.85 -43.20 -13.21
CA TRP A 56 -1.05 -42.33 -12.03
C TRP A 56 0.23 -41.62 -11.56
N GLU A 57 1.44 -42.08 -11.92
CA GLU A 57 2.70 -41.54 -11.41
C GLU A 57 2.92 -40.07 -11.80
N PRO A 58 2.76 -39.61 -13.06
CA PRO A 58 2.89 -38.21 -13.42
C PRO A 58 1.93 -37.30 -12.63
N TRP A 59 0.71 -37.75 -12.41
CA TRP A 59 -0.29 -37.06 -11.62
C TRP A 59 0.14 -36.94 -10.16
N LEU A 60 0.63 -37.99 -9.54
CA LEU A 60 1.12 -38.00 -8.18
C LEU A 60 2.33 -37.04 -8.04
N TRP A 61 3.22 -37.02 -9.01
CA TRP A 61 4.39 -36.17 -8.98
C TRP A 61 4.00 -34.69 -9.00
N GLU A 62 3.07 -34.27 -9.83
CA GLU A 62 2.61 -32.90 -9.92
C GLU A 62 1.71 -32.52 -8.75
N VAL A 63 0.79 -33.37 -8.35
CA VAL A 63 -0.09 -33.10 -7.20
C VAL A 63 0.72 -32.98 -5.91
N SER A 64 1.71 -33.86 -5.66
CA SER A 64 2.57 -33.76 -4.48
C SER A 64 3.35 -32.45 -4.44
N SER A 65 3.88 -32.01 -5.60
CA SER A 65 4.57 -30.72 -5.73
C SER A 65 3.63 -29.57 -5.41
N VAL A 66 2.47 -29.50 -6.05
CA VAL A 66 1.48 -28.41 -5.90
C VAL A 66 0.94 -28.32 -4.47
N VAL A 67 0.71 -29.44 -3.79
CA VAL A 67 0.26 -29.47 -2.39
C VAL A 67 1.30 -28.81 -1.47
N VAL A 68 2.57 -29.11 -1.67
CA VAL A 68 3.65 -28.48 -0.87
C VAL A 68 3.77 -27.00 -1.20
N VAL A 69 3.71 -26.61 -2.49
CA VAL A 69 3.69 -25.20 -2.89
C VAL A 69 2.53 -24.47 -2.23
N ALA A 70 1.33 -25.03 -2.26
CA ALA A 70 0.15 -24.42 -1.61
C ALA A 70 0.36 -24.21 -0.10
N ALA A 71 0.98 -25.17 0.58
CA ALA A 71 1.32 -25.07 1.99
C ALA A 71 2.39 -24.01 2.28
N LEU A 72 3.30 -23.76 1.35
CA LEU A 72 4.38 -22.76 1.49
C LEU A 72 3.94 -21.33 1.15
N ILE A 73 2.89 -21.11 0.36
CA ILE A 73 2.40 -19.78 0.00
C ILE A 73 2.19 -18.87 1.22
N PRO A 74 1.51 -19.28 2.31
CA PRO A 74 1.33 -18.44 3.49
C PRO A 74 2.66 -17.99 4.11
N ALA A 75 3.68 -18.86 4.11
CA ALA A 75 5.01 -18.53 4.61
C ALA A 75 5.71 -17.50 3.72
N VAL A 76 5.61 -17.64 2.38
CA VAL A 76 6.15 -16.66 1.43
C VAL A 76 5.44 -15.31 1.58
N VAL A 77 4.12 -15.29 1.77
CA VAL A 77 3.35 -14.06 2.04
C VAL A 77 3.80 -13.38 3.33
N ALA A 78 4.00 -14.14 4.42
CA ALA A 78 4.49 -13.60 5.68
C ALA A 78 5.92 -13.07 5.55
N PHE A 79 6.77 -13.76 4.80
CA PHE A 79 8.15 -13.35 4.51
C PHE A 79 8.20 -12.06 3.68
N GLU A 80 7.40 -11.95 2.61
CA GLU A 80 7.30 -10.75 1.79
C GLU A 80 6.79 -9.54 2.60
N ARG A 81 5.82 -9.73 3.49
CA ARG A 81 5.37 -8.66 4.40
C ARG A 81 6.48 -8.15 5.31
N ARG A 82 7.42 -9.01 5.72
CA ARG A 82 8.55 -8.64 6.59
C ARG A 82 9.70 -8.00 5.83
N PHE A 83 9.96 -8.44 4.59
CA PHE A 83 11.04 -8.04 3.73
C PHE A 83 10.53 -7.52 2.38
N GLY A 84 9.51 -6.66 2.40
CA GLY A 84 8.84 -6.16 1.21
C GLY A 84 9.80 -5.56 0.18
N LEU A 85 9.61 -5.93 -1.09
CA LEU A 85 10.41 -5.42 -2.20
C LEU A 85 9.82 -4.11 -2.71
N HIS A 86 10.55 -3.01 -2.49
CA HIS A 86 10.29 -1.68 -3.00
C HIS A 86 11.57 -1.10 -3.58
N TRP A 87 11.47 -0.12 -4.46
CA TRP A 87 12.64 0.50 -5.06
C TRP A 87 13.67 0.96 -4.04
N ASP A 88 13.24 1.57 -2.93
CA ASP A 88 14.12 2.10 -1.88
C ASP A 88 14.72 1.02 -0.97
N THR A 89 14.10 -0.16 -0.93
CA THR A 89 14.52 -1.27 -0.07
C THR A 89 15.09 -2.45 -0.84
N LEU A 90 15.08 -2.39 -2.17
CA LEU A 90 15.44 -3.51 -3.04
C LEU A 90 16.83 -4.05 -2.74
N ALA A 91 17.85 -3.20 -2.72
CA ALA A 91 19.22 -3.60 -2.45
C ALA A 91 19.40 -4.24 -1.06
N ARG A 92 18.62 -3.81 -0.07
CA ARG A 92 18.67 -4.32 1.30
C ARG A 92 17.91 -5.64 1.48
N HIS A 93 16.77 -5.79 0.78
CA HIS A 93 15.87 -6.93 0.98
C HIS A 93 16.10 -8.06 -0.05
N LEU A 94 16.69 -7.77 -1.21
CA LEU A 94 16.97 -8.76 -2.24
C LEU A 94 17.82 -9.94 -1.73
N PRO A 95 18.91 -9.76 -0.95
CA PRO A 95 19.67 -10.88 -0.39
C PRO A 95 18.82 -11.82 0.47
N TRP A 96 17.86 -11.28 1.22
CA TRP A 96 16.91 -12.07 2.01
C TRP A 96 15.99 -12.90 1.12
N HIS A 97 15.53 -12.37 -0.01
CA HIS A 97 14.73 -13.14 -0.97
C HIS A 97 15.54 -14.21 -1.69
N VAL A 98 16.83 -14.00 -1.95
CA VAL A 98 17.72 -15.06 -2.45
C VAL A 98 17.83 -16.18 -1.43
N LEU A 99 18.09 -15.87 -0.15
CA LEU A 99 18.11 -16.87 0.92
C LEU A 99 16.73 -17.54 1.07
N GLY A 100 15.65 -16.77 1.01
CA GLY A 100 14.28 -17.26 1.07
C GLY A 100 13.96 -18.26 -0.04
N SER A 101 14.46 -18.06 -1.27
CA SER A 101 14.29 -18.99 -2.38
C SER A 101 15.02 -20.32 -2.16
N VAL A 102 16.20 -20.30 -1.54
CA VAL A 102 16.97 -21.51 -1.15
C VAL A 102 16.20 -22.31 -0.09
N VAL A 103 15.69 -21.64 0.94
CA VAL A 103 14.88 -22.27 2.00
C VAL A 103 13.59 -22.83 1.40
N TYR A 104 12.92 -22.06 0.54
CA TYR A 104 11.69 -22.48 -0.16
C TYR A 104 11.92 -23.77 -0.96
N CYS A 105 12.98 -23.83 -1.79
CA CYS A 105 13.32 -25.03 -2.58
C CYS A 105 13.61 -26.24 -1.66
N THR A 106 14.36 -26.04 -0.60
CA THR A 106 14.70 -27.12 0.34
C THR A 106 13.46 -27.70 0.99
N LEU A 107 12.54 -26.84 1.45
CA LEU A 107 11.28 -27.27 2.05
C LEU A 107 10.35 -27.92 1.01
N HIS A 108 10.28 -27.37 -0.21
CA HIS A 108 9.48 -27.91 -1.29
C HIS A 108 9.95 -29.31 -1.67
N LEU A 109 11.25 -29.48 -1.98
CA LEU A 109 11.80 -30.79 -2.34
C LEU A 109 11.62 -31.81 -1.22
N THR A 110 11.90 -31.44 0.04
CA THR A 110 11.74 -32.35 1.19
C THR A 110 10.30 -32.78 1.34
N GLY A 111 9.35 -31.84 1.32
CA GLY A 111 7.93 -32.12 1.45
C GLY A 111 7.38 -32.95 0.30
N MET A 112 7.76 -32.62 -0.93
CA MET A 112 7.39 -33.36 -2.14
C MET A 112 7.89 -34.82 -2.10
N VAL A 113 9.15 -35.03 -1.76
CA VAL A 113 9.75 -36.38 -1.65
C VAL A 113 9.08 -37.17 -0.53
N ALA A 114 8.81 -36.55 0.62
CA ALA A 114 8.09 -37.18 1.74
C ALA A 114 6.67 -37.63 1.35
N LEU A 115 5.91 -36.76 0.66
CA LEU A 115 4.57 -37.13 0.15
C LEU A 115 4.62 -38.26 -0.86
N ARG A 116 5.59 -38.26 -1.78
CA ARG A 116 5.79 -39.33 -2.76
C ARG A 116 6.15 -40.64 -2.07
N HIS A 117 7.07 -40.64 -1.11
CA HIS A 117 7.41 -41.80 -0.31
C HIS A 117 6.18 -42.40 0.38
N ALA A 118 5.37 -41.57 1.02
CA ALA A 118 4.16 -42.03 1.68
C ALA A 118 3.13 -42.62 0.69
N ALA A 119 2.92 -42.00 -0.47
CA ALA A 119 2.00 -42.46 -1.48
C ALA A 119 2.45 -43.78 -2.13
N TYR A 120 3.74 -43.92 -2.49
CA TYR A 120 4.28 -45.15 -3.09
C TYR A 120 4.28 -46.29 -2.08
N ALA A 121 4.57 -46.02 -0.79
CA ALA A 121 4.47 -47.01 0.27
C ALA A 121 3.03 -47.51 0.46
N ALA A 122 2.04 -46.61 0.39
CA ALA A 122 0.61 -47.00 0.47
C ALA A 122 0.14 -47.85 -0.73
N LEU A 123 0.84 -47.79 -1.85
CA LEU A 123 0.53 -48.52 -3.08
C LEU A 123 1.47 -49.75 -3.28
N ASP A 124 2.23 -50.13 -2.26
CA ASP A 124 3.23 -51.20 -2.30
C ASP A 124 4.18 -51.15 -3.52
N THR A 125 4.52 -49.93 -3.94
CA THR A 125 5.34 -49.67 -5.10
C THR A 125 6.69 -49.02 -4.65
N PRO A 126 7.88 -49.46 -5.13
CA PRO A 126 9.15 -48.91 -4.71
C PRO A 126 9.36 -47.52 -5.29
N TYR A 127 9.63 -46.53 -4.43
CA TYR A 127 10.02 -45.17 -4.82
C TYR A 127 11.53 -44.98 -4.75
N ARG A 128 12.17 -44.55 -5.86
CA ARG A 128 13.61 -44.32 -5.95
C ARG A 128 13.87 -42.88 -6.41
N PRO A 129 14.01 -41.89 -5.50
CA PRO A 129 14.10 -40.47 -5.84
C PRO A 129 15.44 -40.02 -6.47
N GLY A 130 16.43 -40.93 -6.60
CA GLY A 130 17.77 -40.53 -7.04
C GLY A 130 18.62 -39.89 -5.93
N THR A 131 19.75 -39.26 -6.31
CA THR A 131 20.60 -38.58 -5.35
C THR A 131 20.07 -37.22 -5.00
N TRP A 132 20.03 -36.89 -3.69
CA TRP A 132 19.47 -35.63 -3.18
C TRP A 132 20.06 -34.38 -3.86
N TRP A 133 21.39 -34.33 -3.99
CA TRP A 133 22.05 -33.13 -4.53
C TRP A 133 21.72 -32.85 -5.99
N ALA A 134 21.63 -33.91 -6.80
CA ALA A 134 21.24 -33.78 -8.21
C ALA A 134 19.79 -33.35 -8.33
N ALA A 135 18.90 -33.93 -7.53
CA ALA A 135 17.51 -33.52 -7.45
C ALA A 135 17.37 -32.08 -6.99
N TRP A 136 18.12 -31.67 -5.95
CA TRP A 136 18.06 -30.31 -5.40
C TRP A 136 18.50 -29.27 -6.44
N GLY A 137 19.62 -29.48 -7.14
CA GLY A 137 20.09 -28.54 -8.15
C GLY A 137 19.11 -28.36 -9.32
N TYR A 138 18.51 -29.46 -9.78
CA TYR A 138 17.48 -29.43 -10.82
C TYR A 138 16.21 -28.72 -10.36
N GLU A 139 15.70 -29.06 -9.20
CA GLU A 139 14.50 -28.45 -8.65
C GLU A 139 14.71 -26.96 -8.28
N TYR A 140 15.90 -26.59 -7.85
CA TYR A 140 16.18 -25.19 -7.53
C TYR A 140 15.99 -24.25 -8.72
N LEU A 141 16.40 -24.67 -9.93
CA LEU A 141 16.18 -23.88 -11.15
C LEU A 141 14.68 -23.68 -11.48
N LYS A 142 13.85 -24.68 -11.17
CA LYS A 142 12.40 -24.61 -11.33
C LYS A 142 11.77 -23.77 -10.21
N ASP A 143 12.21 -23.98 -8.99
CA ASP A 143 11.65 -23.39 -7.78
C ASP A 143 11.97 -21.90 -7.65
N VAL A 144 13.18 -21.46 -8.04
CA VAL A 144 13.50 -20.03 -8.05
C VAL A 144 12.57 -19.27 -8.98
N ARG A 145 12.23 -19.84 -10.14
CA ARG A 145 11.24 -19.27 -11.06
C ARG A 145 9.85 -19.19 -10.39
N THR A 146 9.42 -20.26 -9.75
CA THR A 146 8.12 -20.32 -9.05
C THR A 146 8.09 -19.33 -7.89
N TYR A 147 9.14 -19.25 -7.10
CA TYR A 147 9.29 -18.28 -6.02
C TYR A 147 9.20 -16.83 -6.52
N VAL A 148 9.93 -16.50 -7.60
CA VAL A 148 9.89 -15.18 -8.22
C VAL A 148 8.48 -14.85 -8.73
N LEU A 149 7.79 -15.81 -9.36
CA LEU A 149 6.40 -15.61 -9.83
C LEU A 149 5.45 -15.35 -8.65
N ILE A 150 5.56 -16.10 -7.56
CA ILE A 150 4.74 -15.87 -6.35
C ILE A 150 5.00 -14.47 -5.80
N VAL A 151 6.26 -14.08 -5.58
CA VAL A 151 6.62 -12.77 -5.06
C VAL A 151 6.17 -11.65 -6.00
N SER A 152 6.39 -11.80 -7.31
CA SER A 152 5.93 -10.82 -8.32
C SER A 152 4.43 -10.67 -8.32
N THR A 153 3.68 -11.77 -8.18
CA THR A 153 2.21 -11.74 -8.06
C THR A 153 1.78 -10.98 -6.80
N LEU A 154 2.42 -11.22 -5.66
CA LEU A 154 2.13 -10.52 -4.41
C LEU A 154 2.40 -9.02 -4.51
N VAL A 155 3.56 -8.64 -5.08
CA VAL A 155 3.93 -7.23 -5.28
C VAL A 155 2.98 -6.56 -6.27
N GLY A 156 2.68 -7.22 -7.40
CA GLY A 156 1.74 -6.71 -8.41
C GLY A 156 0.31 -6.57 -7.87
N TYR A 157 -0.16 -7.53 -7.09
CA TYR A 157 -1.46 -7.47 -6.43
C TYR A 157 -1.53 -6.31 -5.44
N ARG A 158 -0.49 -6.12 -4.62
CA ARG A 158 -0.39 -4.97 -3.72
C ARG A 158 -0.42 -3.65 -4.47
N PHE A 159 0.34 -3.55 -5.57
CA PHE A 159 0.31 -2.37 -6.43
C PHE A 159 -1.09 -2.12 -7.02
N LEU A 160 -1.79 -3.18 -7.45
CA LEU A 160 -3.17 -3.08 -7.94
C LEU A 160 -4.12 -2.58 -6.85
N LEU A 161 -4.03 -3.11 -5.62
CA LEU A 161 -4.84 -2.63 -4.50
C LEU A 161 -4.59 -1.16 -4.20
N LEU A 162 -3.33 -0.72 -4.16
CA LEU A 162 -2.95 0.67 -3.98
C LEU A 162 -3.58 1.56 -5.07
N ARG A 163 -3.52 1.13 -6.32
CA ARG A 163 -4.13 1.85 -7.44
C ARG A 163 -5.67 1.91 -7.36
N LEU A 164 -6.31 0.86 -6.88
CA LEU A 164 -7.76 0.82 -6.69
C LEU A 164 -8.23 1.69 -5.51
N GLN A 165 -7.40 1.89 -4.49
CA GLN A 165 -7.67 2.77 -3.36
C GLN A 165 -7.71 4.24 -3.78
N GLY A 166 -7.06 4.61 -4.86
CA GLY A 166 -7.06 5.95 -5.46
C GLY A 166 -5.86 6.81 -5.06
N GLU A 167 -5.56 7.77 -5.90
CA GLU A 167 -4.51 8.77 -5.68
C GLU A 167 -5.11 10.04 -5.08
N ALA A 168 -4.64 10.45 -3.92
CA ALA A 168 -4.92 11.77 -3.36
C ALA A 168 -3.89 12.78 -3.89
N ARG A 169 -4.36 13.98 -4.25
CA ARG A 169 -3.49 15.12 -4.58
C ARG A 169 -3.78 16.24 -3.60
N VAL A 170 -2.71 16.89 -3.12
CA VAL A 170 -2.84 18.16 -2.42
C VAL A 170 -3.33 19.19 -3.44
N LEU A 171 -4.44 19.87 -3.14
CA LEU A 171 -4.77 21.09 -3.87
C LEU A 171 -3.71 22.11 -3.46
N ASP A 172 -2.79 22.41 -4.38
CA ASP A 172 -1.91 23.54 -4.20
C ASP A 172 -2.77 24.78 -3.88
N ALA A 173 -2.25 25.64 -2.99
CA ALA A 173 -2.83 26.95 -2.77
C ALA A 173 -3.15 27.56 -4.14
N PRO A 174 -4.28 28.30 -4.29
CA PRO A 174 -4.67 28.84 -5.59
C PRO A 174 -3.44 29.49 -6.23
N GLU A 175 -3.13 29.08 -7.47
CA GLU A 175 -2.08 29.74 -8.27
C GLU A 175 -2.25 31.23 -8.06
N PRO A 176 -1.19 31.98 -7.69
CA PRO A 176 -1.30 33.42 -7.57
C PRO A 176 -1.91 33.89 -8.88
N SER A 177 -3.13 34.42 -8.81
CA SER A 177 -3.86 34.90 -9.95
C SER A 177 -2.89 35.75 -10.77
N LEU A 178 -2.57 35.28 -11.98
CA LEU A 178 -1.78 36.07 -12.93
C LEU A 178 -2.33 37.50 -12.88
N PRO A 179 -1.51 38.52 -12.69
CA PRO A 179 -1.98 39.89 -12.73
C PRO A 179 -2.78 40.04 -14.00
N PRO A 180 -3.97 40.67 -13.98
CA PRO A 180 -4.80 40.80 -15.16
C PRO A 180 -3.93 41.36 -16.27
N ALA A 181 -3.93 40.67 -17.41
CA ALA A 181 -3.22 41.14 -18.61
C ALA A 181 -3.52 42.63 -18.80
N PRO A 182 -2.52 43.48 -19.07
CA PRO A 182 -2.76 44.89 -19.29
C PRO A 182 -3.87 45.03 -20.32
N ALA A 183 -4.98 45.66 -19.89
CA ALA A 183 -6.10 45.91 -20.80
C ALA A 183 -5.57 46.59 -22.03
N ALA A 184 -5.81 45.99 -23.21
CA ALA A 184 -5.48 46.57 -24.50
C ALA A 184 -6.00 48.01 -24.53
N ALA A 185 -5.12 48.94 -24.75
CA ALA A 185 -5.41 50.37 -24.80
C ALA A 185 -6.54 50.62 -25.80
N ALA A 186 -7.68 51.05 -25.30
CA ALA A 186 -8.74 51.60 -26.13
C ALA A 186 -8.32 52.94 -26.71
N PRO A 187 -8.71 53.27 -27.96
CA PRO A 187 -8.28 54.47 -28.62
C PRO A 187 -8.84 55.72 -27.96
N THR A 188 -8.00 56.72 -27.79
CA THR A 188 -8.29 58.05 -27.23
C THR A 188 -9.25 58.80 -28.15
N PRO A 189 -10.33 59.36 -27.67
CA PRO A 189 -10.99 60.51 -28.28
C PRO A 189 -10.69 61.78 -27.53
N GLY A 190 -10.16 62.76 -28.26
CA GLY A 190 -10.40 64.17 -28.25
C GLY A 190 -10.48 64.98 -26.93
N ALA A 191 -9.68 66.01 -26.99
CA ALA A 191 -9.59 67.18 -26.13
C ALA A 191 -10.88 67.64 -25.44
N ALA A 192 -10.81 67.92 -24.13
CA ALA A 192 -11.73 68.82 -23.46
C ALA A 192 -11.06 69.50 -22.22
N GLU A 193 -11.04 70.79 -22.26
CA GLU A 193 -11.11 71.88 -21.27
C GLU A 193 -10.40 71.76 -19.89
N PRO A 194 -9.79 72.88 -19.44
CA PRO A 194 -9.12 72.96 -18.15
C PRO A 194 -10.08 73.19 -17.02
N GLN A 195 -10.04 72.35 -15.99
CA GLN A 195 -10.70 72.54 -14.71
C GLN A 195 -9.83 73.36 -13.74
N PRO A 196 -10.40 74.18 -12.90
CA PRO A 196 -9.71 75.07 -11.96
C PRO A 196 -9.10 74.32 -10.77
N ALA A 197 -7.98 74.91 -10.27
CA ALA A 197 -7.19 74.36 -9.17
C ALA A 197 -7.95 74.26 -7.84
N PRO A 198 -7.76 73.16 -7.08
CA PRO A 198 -8.33 73.08 -5.73
C PRO A 198 -7.47 73.87 -4.71
N LEU A 199 -8.17 74.42 -3.75
CA LEU A 199 -7.65 75.21 -2.61
C LEU A 199 -6.81 74.34 -1.63
N PRO A 200 -5.88 74.88 -0.88
CA PRO A 200 -5.03 74.14 0.04
C PRO A 200 -5.80 73.66 1.26
N VAL A 201 -5.74 72.32 1.49
CA VAL A 201 -6.27 71.67 2.68
C VAL A 201 -5.21 71.72 3.78
N ALA A 202 -5.64 72.09 5.00
CA ALA A 202 -4.84 72.13 6.19
C ALA A 202 -4.22 70.79 6.61
N PRO A 203 -3.10 70.73 7.31
CA PRO A 203 -2.43 69.49 7.69
C PRO A 203 -3.27 68.71 8.70
N ALA A 204 -3.57 67.43 8.34
CA ALA A 204 -4.19 66.48 9.21
C ALA A 204 -3.25 66.02 10.33
N ALA A 205 -3.79 65.85 11.52
CA ALA A 205 -3.09 65.34 12.70
C ALA A 205 -2.48 63.94 12.47
N PRO A 206 -1.36 63.57 13.15
CA PRO A 206 -0.76 62.25 12.97
C PRO A 206 -1.66 61.14 13.46
N GLU A 207 -1.91 60.16 12.56
CA GLU A 207 -2.57 58.92 12.93
C GLU A 207 -1.68 58.11 13.88
N PRO A 208 -2.29 57.37 14.85
CA PRO A 208 -1.52 56.55 15.78
C PRO A 208 -0.81 55.41 15.03
N ASP A 209 0.44 55.24 15.37
CA ASP A 209 1.40 54.25 14.90
C ASP A 209 0.80 52.82 15.05
N THR A 210 0.21 52.29 13.96
CA THR A 210 -0.26 50.92 13.93
C THR A 210 0.94 50.03 13.68
N ALA A 211 1.40 49.37 14.73
CA ALA A 211 2.45 48.37 14.63
C ALA A 211 2.19 47.40 13.43
N PRO A 212 3.23 47.08 12.64
CA PRO A 212 3.06 46.20 11.50
C PRO A 212 2.47 44.83 11.93
N ALA A 213 1.35 44.47 11.35
CA ALA A 213 0.74 43.17 11.55
C ALA A 213 1.77 42.07 11.28
N PRO A 214 1.84 41.01 12.09
CA PRO A 214 2.77 39.91 11.84
C PRO A 214 2.51 39.34 10.44
N PRO A 215 3.56 38.88 9.71
CA PRO A 215 3.40 38.36 8.37
C PRO A 215 2.40 37.21 8.40
N PRO A 216 1.50 37.10 7.40
CA PRO A 216 0.50 36.02 7.35
C PRO A 216 1.22 34.67 7.38
N THR A 217 0.92 33.85 8.40
CA THR A 217 1.36 32.47 8.47
C THR A 217 0.89 31.78 7.19
N PRO A 218 1.74 31.05 6.45
CA PRO A 218 1.33 30.41 5.21
C PRO A 218 0.08 29.57 5.48
N ALA A 219 -0.99 29.87 4.75
CA ALA A 219 -2.28 29.19 4.88
C ALA A 219 -2.05 27.71 4.56
N ARG A 220 -2.26 26.83 5.56
CA ARG A 220 -2.18 25.39 5.36
C ARG A 220 -3.40 24.93 4.58
N PRO A 221 -3.26 23.93 3.68
CA PRO A 221 -4.39 23.44 2.92
C PRO A 221 -5.42 22.82 3.87
N GLU A 222 -6.64 23.35 3.85
CA GLU A 222 -7.75 22.84 4.64
C GLU A 222 -8.42 21.63 3.98
N ARG A 223 -8.19 21.44 2.69
CA ARG A 223 -8.83 20.40 1.86
C ARG A 223 -7.86 19.78 0.90
N PHE A 224 -8.04 18.46 0.69
CA PHE A 224 -7.24 17.65 -0.23
C PHE A 224 -8.15 17.08 -1.32
N LEU A 225 -7.73 17.21 -2.58
CA LEU A 225 -8.39 16.56 -3.70
C LEU A 225 -7.92 15.12 -3.81
N VAL A 226 -8.85 14.19 -3.70
CA VAL A 226 -8.57 12.76 -3.85
C VAL A 226 -9.28 12.24 -5.07
N ARG A 227 -8.54 11.63 -6.00
CA ARG A 227 -9.11 10.97 -7.18
C ARG A 227 -9.18 9.46 -6.92
N LYS A 228 -10.41 8.92 -6.91
CA LYS A 228 -10.67 7.48 -6.77
C LYS A 228 -11.65 7.01 -7.85
N LEU A 229 -11.28 6.00 -8.64
CA LEU A 229 -12.15 5.38 -9.66
C LEU A 229 -12.85 6.39 -10.60
N ARG A 230 -12.10 7.33 -11.16
CA ARG A 230 -12.60 8.43 -12.04
C ARG A 230 -13.51 9.45 -11.36
N ARG A 231 -13.60 9.44 -10.04
CA ARG A 231 -14.30 10.47 -9.26
C ARG A 231 -13.30 11.27 -8.45
N GLU A 232 -13.56 12.54 -8.30
CA GLU A 232 -12.78 13.45 -7.48
C GLU A 232 -13.55 13.74 -6.20
N PHE A 233 -12.88 13.58 -5.06
CA PHE A 233 -13.44 13.84 -3.73
C PHE A 233 -12.64 14.94 -3.07
N LEU A 234 -13.33 15.89 -2.49
CA LEU A 234 -12.73 16.92 -1.66
C LEU A 234 -12.80 16.45 -0.20
N ILE A 235 -11.64 16.20 0.42
CA ILE A 235 -11.53 15.73 1.79
C ILE A 235 -11.03 16.88 2.65
N ALA A 236 -11.75 17.20 3.72
CA ALA A 236 -11.25 18.17 4.69
C ALA A 236 -10.11 17.54 5.54
N ALA A 237 -9.10 18.33 5.86
CA ALA A 237 -8.01 17.87 6.75
C ALA A 237 -8.55 17.35 8.08
N THR A 238 -9.65 17.96 8.57
CA THR A 238 -10.35 17.60 9.82
C THR A 238 -10.96 16.21 9.80
N ASP A 239 -11.31 15.68 8.62
CA ASP A 239 -11.94 14.37 8.45
C ASP A 239 -10.94 13.23 8.47
N ILE A 240 -9.64 13.54 8.39
CA ILE A 240 -8.56 12.54 8.45
C ILE A 240 -8.43 12.07 9.89
N ALA A 241 -8.66 10.78 10.13
CA ALA A 241 -8.52 10.18 11.45
C ALA A 241 -7.06 9.81 11.75
N TRP A 242 -6.39 9.18 10.81
CA TRP A 242 -4.98 8.80 10.95
C TRP A 242 -4.31 8.58 9.59
N LEU A 243 -2.98 8.50 9.62
CA LEU A 243 -2.10 8.42 8.47
C LEU A 243 -1.16 7.24 8.60
N GLN A 244 -0.89 6.56 7.50
CA GLN A 244 0.06 5.46 7.42
C GLN A 244 1.06 5.67 6.29
N ALA A 245 2.36 5.50 6.59
CA ALA A 245 3.38 5.49 5.54
C ALA A 245 3.31 4.16 4.76
N GLU A 246 3.11 4.23 3.45
CA GLU A 246 3.03 3.09 2.53
C GLU A 246 3.98 3.30 1.35
N ALA A 247 5.23 2.88 1.51
CA ALA A 247 6.29 3.10 0.52
C ALA A 247 6.43 4.59 0.16
N ASN A 248 6.11 4.97 -1.09
CA ASN A 248 6.16 6.33 -1.61
C ASN A 248 4.82 7.06 -1.48
N TYR A 249 3.89 6.51 -0.69
CA TYR A 249 2.55 7.06 -0.46
C TYR A 249 2.28 7.21 1.03
N VAL A 250 1.37 8.11 1.34
CA VAL A 250 0.74 8.19 2.65
C VAL A 250 -0.71 7.74 2.51
N GLY A 251 -1.09 6.70 3.24
CA GLY A 251 -2.48 6.29 3.39
C GLY A 251 -3.22 7.29 4.29
N LEU A 252 -4.29 7.87 3.80
CA LEU A 252 -5.20 8.74 4.52
C LEU A 252 -6.44 7.93 4.92
N HIS A 253 -6.68 7.77 6.20
CA HIS A 253 -7.87 7.09 6.72
C HIS A 253 -8.92 8.12 7.10
N VAL A 254 -10.03 8.13 6.34
CA VAL A 254 -11.07 9.16 6.41
C VAL A 254 -12.44 8.50 6.42
N ASN A 255 -13.19 8.62 7.51
CA ASN A 255 -14.56 8.11 7.62
C ASN A 255 -14.72 6.64 7.17
N GLY A 256 -13.76 5.77 7.57
CA GLY A 256 -13.74 4.36 7.21
C GLY A 256 -13.33 4.06 5.75
N HIS A 257 -12.75 5.02 5.06
CA HIS A 257 -12.21 4.88 3.71
C HIS A 257 -10.73 5.18 3.68
N ASP A 258 -9.99 4.42 2.84
CA ASP A 258 -8.57 4.59 2.63
C ASP A 258 -8.32 5.31 1.31
N TYR A 259 -7.47 6.33 1.37
CA TYR A 259 -7.01 7.08 0.22
C TYR A 259 -5.48 7.16 0.25
N LEU A 260 -4.84 7.21 -0.91
CA LEU A 260 -3.39 7.29 -1.03
C LEU A 260 -2.98 8.65 -1.58
N LEU A 261 -2.05 9.30 -0.90
CA LEU A 261 -1.39 10.51 -1.34
C LEU A 261 0.07 10.21 -1.65
N ARG A 262 0.54 10.60 -2.83
CA ARG A 262 1.96 10.47 -3.19
C ARG A 262 2.78 11.53 -2.47
N SER A 263 3.25 11.19 -1.29
CA SER A 263 4.08 12.03 -0.42
C SER A 263 4.81 11.15 0.59
N THR A 264 5.83 11.67 1.24
CA THR A 264 6.34 11.03 2.46
C THR A 264 5.48 11.44 3.66
N LEU A 265 5.40 10.57 4.68
CA LEU A 265 4.65 10.91 5.90
C LEU A 265 5.20 12.19 6.56
N THR A 266 6.52 12.43 6.47
CA THR A 266 7.16 13.61 7.02
C THR A 266 6.73 14.86 6.28
N ASP A 267 6.81 14.87 4.94
CA ASP A 267 6.45 16.02 4.11
C ASP A 267 4.96 16.35 4.22
N PHE A 268 4.11 15.30 4.28
CA PHE A 268 2.68 15.52 4.42
C PHE A 268 2.30 16.11 5.79
N LEU A 269 2.97 15.67 6.87
CA LEU A 269 2.74 16.23 8.21
C LEU A 269 3.10 17.73 8.30
N THR A 270 4.05 18.24 7.49
CA THR A 270 4.36 19.68 7.48
C THR A 270 3.22 20.52 6.93
N GLN A 271 2.34 19.93 6.10
CA GLN A 271 1.19 20.59 5.49
C GLN A 271 -0.04 20.56 6.41
N LEU A 272 -0.06 19.69 7.41
CA LEU A 272 -1.16 19.56 8.37
C LEU A 272 -0.94 20.45 9.59
N ASP A 273 -2.00 20.68 10.34
CA ASP A 273 -1.94 21.43 11.60
C ASP A 273 -1.21 20.60 12.68
N PRO A 274 -0.04 21.02 13.17
CA PRO A 274 0.71 20.29 14.19
C PRO A 274 0.01 20.30 15.56
N SER A 275 -0.99 21.16 15.79
CA SER A 275 -1.80 21.11 17.00
C SER A 275 -2.77 19.92 17.00
N ARG A 276 -3.16 19.45 15.82
CA ARG A 276 -4.14 18.36 15.62
C ARG A 276 -3.48 17.07 15.21
N PHE A 277 -2.40 17.10 14.43
CA PHE A 277 -1.75 15.89 13.91
C PHE A 277 -0.41 15.65 14.59
N VAL A 278 -0.25 14.44 15.11
CA VAL A 278 0.96 14.02 15.82
C VAL A 278 1.47 12.69 15.26
N ARG A 279 2.79 12.64 15.04
CA ARG A 279 3.45 11.38 14.70
C ARG A 279 3.54 10.48 15.92
N VAL A 280 3.03 9.24 15.82
CA VAL A 280 2.96 8.27 16.92
C VAL A 280 3.84 7.04 16.69
N HIS A 281 4.29 6.86 15.46
CA HIS A 281 5.19 5.79 15.07
C HIS A 281 6.03 6.22 13.87
N ARG A 282 7.13 5.49 13.57
CA ARG A 282 7.91 5.77 12.34
C ARG A 282 7.07 5.75 11.06
N SER A 283 5.97 5.00 11.06
CA SER A 283 5.07 4.82 9.92
C SER A 283 3.64 5.30 10.17
N TYR A 284 3.33 5.90 11.33
CA TYR A 284 1.97 6.34 11.65
C TYR A 284 1.93 7.73 12.26
N ALA A 285 0.89 8.48 11.90
CA ALA A 285 0.50 9.71 12.56
C ALA A 285 -1.02 9.73 12.75
N VAL A 286 -1.51 10.41 13.76
CA VAL A 286 -2.93 10.45 14.11
C VAL A 286 -3.42 11.87 14.29
N ASN A 287 -4.71 12.07 14.03
CA ASN A 287 -5.45 13.23 14.46
C ASN A 287 -5.83 13.04 15.94
N LEU A 288 -5.42 13.94 16.80
CA LEU A 288 -5.69 13.90 18.25
C LEU A 288 -7.21 13.86 18.53
N ASP A 289 -7.99 14.61 17.75
CA ASP A 289 -9.44 14.66 17.89
C ASP A 289 -10.14 13.34 17.53
N ALA A 290 -9.46 12.45 16.79
CA ALA A 290 -10.00 11.16 16.38
C ALA A 290 -9.62 10.01 17.33
N ILE A 291 -8.80 10.24 18.35
CA ILE A 291 -8.46 9.23 19.35
C ILE A 291 -9.64 9.02 20.29
N ALA A 292 -10.03 7.77 20.53
CA ALA A 292 -11.03 7.39 21.50
C ALA A 292 -10.39 6.91 22.81
N VAL A 293 -9.37 6.02 22.74
CA VAL A 293 -8.72 5.43 23.90
C VAL A 293 -7.23 5.23 23.64
N ILE A 294 -6.41 5.39 24.66
CA ILE A 294 -4.98 5.07 24.66
C ILE A 294 -4.76 3.88 25.59
N GLU A 295 -4.40 2.73 25.05
CA GLU A 295 -4.14 1.50 25.79
C GLU A 295 -2.62 1.32 25.94
N PRO A 296 -2.05 1.48 27.15
CA PRO A 296 -0.63 1.18 27.38
C PRO A 296 -0.38 -0.33 27.27
N LEU A 297 0.78 -0.70 26.71
CA LEU A 297 1.25 -2.08 26.60
C LEU A 297 2.42 -2.32 27.56
N ASP A 298 2.61 -3.56 27.99
CA ASP A 298 3.71 -3.97 28.90
C ASP A 298 5.11 -3.70 28.32
N SER A 299 5.23 -3.61 26.97
CA SER A 299 6.47 -3.24 26.27
C SER A 299 6.88 -1.77 26.44
N GLY A 300 6.02 -0.93 27.03
CA GLY A 300 6.16 0.52 27.10
C GLY A 300 5.65 1.25 25.86
N ASP A 301 5.25 0.55 24.80
CA ASP A 301 4.50 1.06 23.68
C ASP A 301 3.03 1.32 24.07
N ALA A 302 2.23 1.87 23.16
CA ALA A 302 0.80 1.99 23.38
C ALA A 302 0.03 1.59 22.10
N ARG A 303 -1.24 1.26 22.27
CA ARG A 303 -2.20 1.10 21.19
C ARG A 303 -3.21 2.23 21.28
N LEU A 304 -3.39 2.93 20.18
CA LEU A 304 -4.40 3.97 20.08
C LEU A 304 -5.64 3.36 19.44
N VAL A 305 -6.78 3.43 20.11
CA VAL A 305 -8.08 3.05 19.56
C VAL A 305 -8.71 4.33 19.03
N MET A 306 -9.02 4.37 17.75
CA MET A 306 -9.62 5.51 17.09
C MET A 306 -11.15 5.48 17.22
N LYS A 307 -11.82 6.61 17.04
CA LYS A 307 -13.29 6.73 17.11
C LYS A 307 -14.02 5.88 16.07
N ASP A 308 -13.37 5.54 14.96
CA ASP A 308 -13.89 4.64 13.92
C ASP A 308 -13.68 3.14 14.25
N GLY A 309 -13.11 2.83 15.42
CA GLY A 309 -12.81 1.47 15.86
C GLY A 309 -11.49 0.91 15.31
N SER A 310 -10.77 1.64 14.48
CA SER A 310 -9.44 1.23 14.01
C SER A 310 -8.41 1.34 15.12
N THR A 311 -7.31 0.58 15.01
CA THR A 311 -6.23 0.60 15.99
C THR A 311 -4.90 0.99 15.34
N VAL A 312 -4.20 1.95 15.96
CA VAL A 312 -2.92 2.48 15.49
C VAL A 312 -1.84 2.22 16.53
N PRO A 313 -0.67 1.65 16.15
CA PRO A 313 0.43 1.46 17.08
C PRO A 313 1.11 2.79 17.41
N CYS A 314 1.40 2.99 18.69
CA CYS A 314 2.18 4.12 19.18
C CYS A 314 3.44 3.62 19.84
N SER A 315 4.61 3.95 19.30
CA SER A 315 5.86 3.51 19.90
C SER A 315 6.27 4.42 21.06
N ARG A 316 6.94 3.82 22.05
CA ARG A 316 7.42 4.46 23.28
C ARG A 316 8.09 5.81 23.04
N ARG A 317 8.94 5.90 21.99
CA ARG A 317 9.66 7.14 21.63
C ARG A 317 8.73 8.32 21.30
N TYR A 318 7.54 8.08 20.79
CA TYR A 318 6.58 9.11 20.38
C TYR A 318 5.48 9.36 21.42
N ARG A 319 5.34 8.46 22.41
CA ARG A 319 4.32 8.56 23.43
C ARG A 319 4.47 9.79 24.32
N ASP A 320 5.72 10.14 24.64
CA ASP A 320 6.01 11.31 25.50
C ASP A 320 5.54 12.64 24.87
N GLY A 321 5.44 12.69 23.53
CA GLY A 321 4.89 13.82 22.79
C GLY A 321 3.36 13.88 22.76
N LEU A 322 2.67 12.79 23.11
CA LEU A 322 1.20 12.69 23.14
C LEU A 322 0.62 13.17 24.47
N ALA A 323 1.25 12.82 25.59
CA ALA A 323 0.73 13.08 26.93
C ALA A 323 0.40 14.56 27.22
N PRO A 324 1.23 15.55 26.83
CA PRO A 324 0.92 16.96 27.06
C PRO A 324 -0.19 17.54 26.18
N ARG A 325 -0.66 16.81 25.15
CA ARG A 325 -1.58 17.30 24.12
C ARG A 325 -2.98 16.69 24.20
N VAL A 326 -3.16 15.68 25.03
CA VAL A 326 -4.45 14.95 25.21
C VAL A 326 -5.04 15.22 26.59
N GLY A 327 -4.33 15.98 27.48
CA GLY A 327 -4.76 16.39 28.80
C GLY A 327 -5.51 17.71 28.83
#